data_67fe8c75c39945c9845f441c3a05e193
#
_entry.id   67fe8c75c39945c9845f441c3a05e193
#
_cell.length_a   1.000
_cell.length_b   1.000
_cell.length_c   1.000
_cell.angle_alpha   90.00
_cell.angle_beta   90.00
_cell.angle_gamma   90.00
#
_symmetry.space_group_name_H-M   'P 1'
#
loop_
_entity.id
_entity.type
_entity.pdbx_description
1 polymer ?
#
loop_
_entity_poly.entity_id
_entity_poly.type
_entity_poly.pdbx_seq_one_letter_code
_entity_poly.pdbx_strand_id
1 'polypeptide(L)'
;MKIVTRFKNDPSTYYAMSIAATWAGVGSLMMGIEMAQKHGLLPFLLWSLGNTLACIVYGILAPSIPKLRDVFRSKIMRTITGLMCPFQVWISLNGIQMIFSETPLGRHFGTAFAVIVAVTYIVMLWHRGMIRNVLHDHISWIAVYALAFVVTVLAIYSSGFSPISLGADASSLSVGVNKMLLLVPGAFLYPYFFEILDYNDDNADGTHKVDIRRAFVNGGILFDVYLMFPAILSLTSFGPVLSIAKAVLITLIAVSSLSSFQYSIYVSFGRPLGLTLNAASIALWPMVMAMGVMGVWTLMGVIRVYIVLAGITAAIAWHLYEGR
;
A
#
# COMPACT_ATOMS: atom_id res chain seq x y z
N MET A 1 3.00 -3.82 -27.59
CA MET A 1 2.99 -2.55 -28.33
C MET A 1 1.80 -1.65 -27.95
N LYS A 2 0.53 -2.08 -27.99
CA LYS A 2 -0.63 -1.22 -27.64
C LYS A 2 -0.63 -0.64 -26.21
N ILE A 3 -0.15 -1.36 -25.19
CA ILE A 3 -0.09 -0.89 -23.80
C ILE A 3 0.91 0.27 -23.66
N VAL A 4 2.11 0.14 -24.26
CA VAL A 4 3.14 1.19 -24.22
C VAL A 4 2.66 2.46 -24.94
N THR A 5 1.91 2.31 -26.04
CA THR A 5 1.33 3.46 -26.77
C THR A 5 0.26 4.16 -25.93
N ARG A 6 -0.60 3.40 -25.23
CA ARG A 6 -1.60 3.96 -24.31
C ARG A 6 -0.95 4.64 -23.10
N PHE A 7 0.11 4.04 -22.53
CA PHE A 7 0.89 4.66 -21.46
C PHE A 7 1.42 6.05 -21.85
N LYS A 8 1.94 6.18 -23.08
CA LYS A 8 2.43 7.47 -23.59
C LYS A 8 1.32 8.53 -23.72
N ASN A 9 0.08 8.10 -24.01
CA ASN A 9 -1.03 9.04 -24.24
C ASN A 9 -1.73 9.48 -22.94
N ASP A 10 -1.78 8.63 -21.91
CA ASP A 10 -2.35 8.97 -20.59
C ASP A 10 -1.58 8.27 -19.46
N PRO A 11 -0.38 8.75 -19.13
CA PRO A 11 0.42 8.16 -18.07
C PRO A 11 -0.25 8.26 -16.70
N SER A 12 -1.07 9.29 -16.45
CA SER A 12 -1.69 9.53 -15.14
C SER A 12 -2.59 8.37 -14.70
N THR A 13 -3.28 7.70 -15.63
CA THR A 13 -4.10 6.52 -15.32
C THR A 13 -3.25 5.33 -14.85
N TYR A 14 -2.09 5.11 -15.47
CA TYR A 14 -1.18 4.03 -15.07
C TYR A 14 -0.56 4.30 -13.70
N TYR A 15 -0.16 5.55 -13.44
CA TYR A 15 0.35 5.96 -12.13
C TYR A 15 -0.73 5.88 -11.05
N ALA A 16 -1.98 6.22 -11.35
CA ALA A 16 -3.09 6.05 -10.41
C ALA A 16 -3.23 4.60 -9.93
N MET A 17 -3.13 3.64 -10.86
CA MET A 17 -3.18 2.22 -10.51
C MET A 17 -1.99 1.78 -9.66
N SER A 18 -0.79 2.28 -9.97
CA SER A 18 0.41 1.98 -9.18
C SER A 18 0.40 2.63 -7.79
N ILE A 19 -0.19 3.82 -7.66
CA ILE A 19 -0.44 4.46 -6.36
C ILE A 19 -1.39 3.61 -5.52
N ALA A 20 -2.51 3.18 -6.10
CA ALA A 20 -3.45 2.28 -5.43
C ALA A 20 -2.78 0.96 -5.02
N ALA A 21 -1.99 0.36 -5.89
CA ALA A 21 -1.23 -0.87 -5.66
C ALA A 21 -0.24 -0.74 -4.49
N THR A 22 0.47 0.37 -4.42
CA THR A 22 1.44 0.66 -3.36
C THR A 22 0.76 0.87 -2.02
N TRP A 23 -0.39 1.56 -2.02
CA TRP A 23 -1.15 1.86 -0.82
C TRP A 23 -1.87 0.62 -0.27
N ALA A 24 -2.34 -0.26 -1.15
CA ALA A 24 -3.06 -1.48 -0.80
C ALA A 24 -2.10 -2.63 -0.48
N GLY A 25 -1.69 -2.73 0.76
CA GLY A 25 -1.01 -3.93 1.26
C GLY A 25 -2.01 -5.03 1.66
N VAL A 26 -1.49 -6.24 1.90
CA VAL A 26 -2.29 -7.36 2.49
C VAL A 26 -2.97 -6.92 3.79
N GLY A 27 -2.28 -6.09 4.57
CA GLY A 27 -2.82 -5.53 5.80
C GLY A 27 -4.11 -4.73 5.59
N SER A 28 -4.28 -4.06 4.44
CA SER A 28 -5.49 -3.29 4.18
C SER A 28 -6.73 -4.17 3.99
N LEU A 29 -6.60 -5.31 3.32
CA LEU A 29 -7.70 -6.27 3.18
C LEU A 29 -8.11 -6.86 4.52
N MET A 30 -7.14 -7.35 5.29
CA MET A 30 -7.39 -7.98 6.59
C MET A 30 -7.93 -6.97 7.60
N MET A 31 -7.35 -5.79 7.65
CA MET A 31 -7.81 -4.70 8.52
C MET A 31 -9.21 -4.21 8.13
N GLY A 32 -9.53 -4.17 6.84
CA GLY A 32 -10.86 -3.81 6.36
C GLY A 32 -11.93 -4.79 6.83
N ILE A 33 -11.67 -6.09 6.68
CA ILE A 33 -12.57 -7.14 7.18
C ILE A 33 -12.72 -7.03 8.71
N GLU A 34 -11.61 -6.91 9.41
CA GLU A 34 -11.61 -6.80 10.88
C GLU A 34 -12.35 -5.55 11.37
N MET A 35 -12.14 -4.39 10.76
CA MET A 35 -12.84 -3.15 11.09
C MET A 35 -14.35 -3.28 10.93
N ALA A 36 -14.80 -3.81 9.79
CA ALA A 36 -16.22 -4.00 9.54
C ALA A 36 -16.85 -5.00 10.52
N GLN A 37 -16.18 -6.12 10.82
CA GLN A 37 -16.70 -7.15 11.71
C GLN A 37 -16.70 -6.75 13.19
N LYS A 38 -15.63 -6.09 13.68
CA LYS A 38 -15.48 -5.75 15.11
C LYS A 38 -16.13 -4.43 15.49
N HIS A 39 -16.08 -3.43 14.59
CA HIS A 39 -16.51 -2.07 14.91
C HIS A 39 -17.73 -1.63 14.10
N GLY A 40 -18.06 -2.35 13.04
CA GLY A 40 -19.21 -2.06 12.18
C GLY A 40 -18.88 -1.28 10.91
N LEU A 41 -19.94 -1.04 10.13
CA LEU A 41 -19.81 -0.47 8.79
C LEU A 41 -19.34 1.00 8.79
N LEU A 42 -19.84 1.84 9.71
CA LEU A 42 -19.47 3.26 9.76
C LEU A 42 -17.99 3.47 10.12
N PRO A 43 -17.41 2.81 11.15
CA PRO A 43 -15.97 2.86 11.40
C PRO A 43 -15.14 2.36 10.22
N PHE A 44 -15.59 1.32 9.52
CA PHE A 44 -14.96 0.86 8.30
C PHE A 44 -14.95 1.96 7.20
N LEU A 45 -16.08 2.62 6.95
CA LEU A 45 -16.18 3.69 5.96
C LEU A 45 -15.29 4.89 6.32
N LEU A 46 -15.21 5.26 7.60
CA LEU A 46 -14.30 6.31 8.06
C LEU A 46 -12.83 5.93 7.85
N TRP A 47 -12.47 4.70 8.15
CA TRP A 47 -11.13 4.19 7.88
C TRP A 47 -10.81 4.14 6.38
N SER A 48 -11.75 3.69 5.54
CA SER A 48 -11.66 3.70 4.07
C SER A 48 -11.45 5.12 3.54
N LEU A 49 -12.27 6.06 3.99
CA LEU A 49 -12.14 7.48 3.64
C LEU A 49 -10.75 8.04 4.03
N GLY A 50 -10.21 7.65 5.18
CA GLY A 50 -8.88 8.06 5.62
C GLY A 50 -7.77 7.62 4.64
N ASN A 51 -7.88 6.42 4.10
CA ASN A 51 -6.96 5.92 3.09
C ASN A 51 -7.04 6.71 1.77
N THR A 52 -8.26 6.99 1.31
CA THR A 52 -8.50 7.80 0.11
C THR A 52 -7.99 9.22 0.29
N LEU A 53 -8.32 9.84 1.42
CA LEU A 53 -7.84 11.20 1.76
C LEU A 53 -6.32 11.27 1.85
N ALA A 54 -5.63 10.25 2.32
CA ALA A 54 -4.17 10.22 2.35
C ALA A 54 -3.57 10.45 0.95
N CYS A 55 -4.07 9.74 -0.06
CA CYS A 55 -3.63 9.93 -1.44
C CYS A 55 -4.00 11.31 -1.98
N ILE A 56 -5.24 11.76 -1.75
CA ILE A 56 -5.73 13.07 -2.24
C ILE A 56 -4.92 14.21 -1.62
N VAL A 57 -4.73 14.20 -0.30
CA VAL A 57 -3.97 15.24 0.43
C VAL A 57 -2.52 15.26 -0.04
N TYR A 58 -1.89 14.10 -0.22
CA TYR A 58 -0.55 14.03 -0.78
C TYR A 58 -0.48 14.61 -2.20
N GLY A 59 -1.39 14.22 -3.09
CA GLY A 59 -1.44 14.67 -4.47
C GLY A 59 -1.68 16.17 -4.63
N ILE A 60 -2.29 16.81 -3.62
CA ILE A 60 -2.49 18.26 -3.59
C ILE A 60 -1.32 18.99 -2.94
N LEU A 61 -0.88 18.56 -1.76
CA LEU A 61 0.12 19.28 -0.97
C LEU A 61 1.54 19.10 -1.50
N ALA A 62 1.92 17.87 -1.88
CA ALA A 62 3.29 17.60 -2.29
C ALA A 62 3.72 18.40 -3.55
N PRO A 63 2.89 18.55 -4.60
CA PRO A 63 3.21 19.43 -5.72
C PRO A 63 3.12 20.92 -5.40
N SER A 64 2.20 21.30 -4.47
CA SER A 64 1.89 22.71 -4.20
C SER A 64 2.87 23.37 -3.23
N ILE A 65 3.58 22.60 -2.42
CA ILE A 65 4.50 23.10 -1.40
C ILE A 65 5.90 22.53 -1.68
N PRO A 66 6.76 23.26 -2.45
CA PRO A 66 8.11 22.78 -2.81
C PRO A 66 8.94 22.39 -1.57
N LYS A 67 8.87 23.17 -0.49
CA LYS A 67 9.59 22.87 0.78
C LYS A 67 9.17 21.56 1.42
N LEU A 68 7.92 21.16 1.31
CA LEU A 68 7.46 19.85 1.76
C LEU A 68 8.20 18.74 1.02
N ARG A 69 8.32 18.89 -0.29
CA ARG A 69 9.07 17.98 -1.14
C ARG A 69 10.56 17.94 -0.76
N ASP A 70 11.18 19.10 -0.55
CA ASP A 70 12.59 19.20 -0.16
C ASP A 70 12.86 18.50 1.17
N VAL A 71 12.00 18.70 2.18
CA VAL A 71 12.13 18.04 3.50
C VAL A 71 12.06 16.51 3.35
N PHE A 72 11.06 15.99 2.64
CA PHE A 72 10.88 14.53 2.51
C PHE A 72 11.88 13.89 1.55
N ARG A 73 12.45 14.65 0.61
CA ARG A 73 13.56 14.22 -0.25
C ARG A 73 14.92 14.26 0.46
N SER A 74 15.01 14.94 1.60
CA SER A 74 16.27 15.01 2.34
C SER A 74 16.81 13.60 2.64
N LYS A 75 18.13 13.46 2.67
CA LYS A 75 18.78 12.17 2.94
C LYS A 75 18.30 11.55 4.26
N ILE A 76 18.05 12.38 5.27
CA ILE A 76 17.55 11.94 6.58
C ILE A 76 16.15 11.32 6.42
N MET A 77 15.21 12.04 5.82
CA MET A 77 13.83 11.54 5.66
C MET A 77 13.76 10.32 4.75
N ARG A 78 14.50 10.29 3.65
CA ARG A 78 14.61 9.10 2.79
C ARG A 78 15.15 7.90 3.55
N THR A 79 16.15 8.09 4.41
CA THR A 79 16.68 7.01 5.26
C THR A 79 15.62 6.53 6.24
N ILE A 80 14.95 7.43 6.94
CA ILE A 80 13.91 7.07 7.93
C ILE A 80 12.75 6.33 7.25
N THR A 81 12.22 6.88 6.17
CA THR A 81 11.08 6.28 5.46
C THR A 81 11.47 4.97 4.76
N GLY A 82 12.67 4.90 4.20
CA GLY A 82 13.22 3.68 3.60
C GLY A 82 13.41 2.56 4.62
N LEU A 83 13.85 2.86 5.85
CA LEU A 83 13.97 1.89 6.94
C LEU A 83 12.61 1.40 7.47
N MET A 84 11.52 2.11 7.17
CA MET A 84 10.17 1.65 7.51
C MET A 84 9.62 0.63 6.49
N CYS A 85 10.14 0.60 5.27
CA CYS A 85 9.64 -0.32 4.22
C CYS A 85 9.88 -1.80 4.51
N PRO A 86 10.98 -2.27 5.15
CA PRO A 86 11.14 -3.65 5.59
C PRO A 86 9.97 -4.21 6.39
N PHE A 87 9.32 -3.39 7.24
CA PHE A 87 8.13 -3.81 7.98
C PHE A 87 6.96 -4.16 7.06
N GLN A 88 6.79 -3.41 5.99
CA GLN A 88 5.75 -3.70 4.99
C GLN A 88 6.07 -4.97 4.19
N VAL A 89 7.36 -5.19 3.89
CA VAL A 89 7.84 -6.44 3.29
C VAL A 89 7.48 -7.61 4.21
N TRP A 90 7.80 -7.55 5.50
CA TRP A 90 7.49 -8.61 6.47
C TRP A 90 5.99 -8.88 6.61
N ILE A 91 5.15 -7.84 6.62
CA ILE A 91 3.69 -8.00 6.66
C ILE A 91 3.21 -8.73 5.41
N SER A 92 3.71 -8.36 4.24
CA SER A 92 3.34 -9.00 2.97
C SER A 92 3.76 -10.48 2.95
N LEU A 93 4.99 -10.79 3.38
CA LEU A 93 5.49 -12.17 3.49
C LEU A 93 4.67 -12.99 4.50
N ASN A 94 4.37 -12.41 5.66
CA ASN A 94 3.55 -13.05 6.69
C ASN A 94 2.12 -13.29 6.21
N GLY A 95 1.53 -12.34 5.48
CA GLY A 95 0.20 -12.50 4.89
C GLY A 95 0.13 -13.68 3.92
N ILE A 96 1.13 -13.84 3.06
CA ILE A 96 1.24 -14.99 2.17
C ILE A 96 1.34 -16.29 3.00
N GLN A 97 2.24 -16.34 3.98
CA GLN A 97 2.44 -17.53 4.83
C GLN A 97 1.16 -17.92 5.57
N MET A 98 0.50 -16.95 6.22
CA MET A 98 -0.70 -17.21 7.00
C MET A 98 -1.82 -17.78 6.15
N ILE A 99 -2.01 -17.21 4.97
CA ILE A 99 -3.09 -17.65 4.09
C ILE A 99 -2.87 -19.07 3.56
N PHE A 100 -1.64 -19.41 3.20
CA PHE A 100 -1.34 -20.77 2.80
C PHE A 100 -1.44 -21.77 3.97
N SER A 101 -1.26 -21.31 5.21
CA SER A 101 -1.49 -22.17 6.39
C SER A 101 -2.95 -22.59 6.56
N GLU A 102 -3.89 -21.85 6.00
CA GLU A 102 -5.33 -22.17 5.97
C GLU A 102 -5.71 -23.09 4.80
N THR A 103 -4.77 -23.43 3.92
CA THR A 103 -4.98 -24.30 2.77
C THR A 103 -4.33 -25.66 2.96
N PRO A 104 -4.69 -26.68 2.17
CA PRO A 104 -4.04 -27.99 2.20
C PRO A 104 -2.53 -27.96 1.90
N LEU A 105 -2.02 -26.90 1.27
CA LEU A 105 -0.60 -26.72 0.97
C LEU A 105 0.24 -26.40 2.20
N GLY A 106 -0.39 -25.82 3.22
CA GLY A 106 0.21 -25.61 4.52
C GLY A 106 1.23 -24.47 4.61
N ARG A 107 1.63 -24.19 5.85
CA ARG A 107 2.52 -23.07 6.21
C ARG A 107 3.90 -23.14 5.54
N HIS A 108 4.48 -24.34 5.38
CA HIS A 108 5.81 -24.49 4.78
C HIS A 108 5.82 -24.10 3.31
N PHE A 109 4.80 -24.49 2.56
CA PHE A 109 4.63 -24.05 1.19
C PHE A 109 4.48 -22.53 1.11
N GLY A 110 3.64 -21.92 1.96
CA GLY A 110 3.47 -20.49 2.02
C GLY A 110 4.77 -19.75 2.31
N THR A 111 5.60 -20.27 3.22
CA THR A 111 6.94 -19.72 3.52
C THR A 111 7.85 -19.77 2.31
N ALA A 112 7.98 -20.94 1.68
CA ALA A 112 8.84 -21.11 0.50
C ALA A 112 8.39 -20.22 -0.65
N PHE A 113 7.07 -20.16 -0.91
CA PHE A 113 6.50 -19.34 -1.96
C PHE A 113 6.74 -17.84 -1.71
N ALA A 114 6.52 -17.35 -0.48
CA ALA A 114 6.76 -15.97 -0.11
C ALA A 114 8.23 -15.56 -0.34
N VAL A 115 9.18 -16.42 0.05
CA VAL A 115 10.62 -16.19 -0.17
C VAL A 115 10.95 -16.17 -1.66
N ILE A 116 10.44 -17.14 -2.44
CA ILE A 116 10.66 -17.18 -3.88
C ILE A 116 10.18 -15.90 -4.56
N VAL A 117 8.97 -15.44 -4.23
CA VAL A 117 8.41 -14.21 -4.78
C VAL A 117 9.30 -13.02 -4.43
N ALA A 118 9.67 -12.86 -3.16
CA ALA A 118 10.48 -11.74 -2.71
C ALA A 118 11.88 -11.73 -3.37
N VAL A 119 12.53 -12.88 -3.49
CA VAL A 119 13.83 -13.01 -4.17
C VAL A 119 13.70 -12.70 -5.66
N THR A 120 12.63 -13.18 -6.30
CA THR A 120 12.36 -12.87 -7.71
C THR A 120 12.26 -11.36 -7.92
N TYR A 121 11.58 -10.62 -7.03
CA TYR A 121 11.52 -9.16 -7.11
C TYR A 121 12.87 -8.49 -6.92
N ILE A 122 13.74 -8.97 -6.01
CA ILE A 122 15.12 -8.44 -5.87
C ILE A 122 15.87 -8.58 -7.20
N VAL A 123 15.79 -9.76 -7.84
CA VAL A 123 16.42 -9.99 -9.15
C VAL A 123 15.82 -9.04 -10.21
N MET A 124 14.51 -8.85 -10.20
CA MET A 124 13.84 -7.96 -11.13
C MET A 124 14.18 -6.48 -10.90
N LEU A 125 14.37 -6.04 -9.66
CA LEU A 125 14.81 -4.67 -9.32
C LEU A 125 16.18 -4.33 -9.93
N TRP A 126 17.04 -5.33 -10.10
CA TRP A 126 18.34 -5.15 -10.76
C TRP A 126 18.21 -4.58 -12.19
N HIS A 127 17.11 -4.89 -12.88
CA HIS A 127 16.87 -4.53 -14.28
C HIS A 127 15.70 -3.57 -14.48
N ARG A 128 14.98 -3.17 -13.41
CA ARG A 128 13.76 -2.36 -13.53
C ARG A 128 14.00 -0.88 -13.24
N GLY A 129 13.37 -0.04 -14.09
CA GLY A 129 13.14 1.37 -13.80
C GLY A 129 11.68 1.62 -13.41
N MET A 130 11.38 2.85 -13.00
CA MET A 130 10.06 3.33 -12.57
C MET A 130 8.92 2.90 -13.50
N ILE A 131 9.06 3.14 -14.81
CA ILE A 131 8.02 2.82 -15.80
C ILE A 131 7.64 1.33 -15.78
N ARG A 132 8.63 0.44 -15.64
CA ARG A 132 8.35 -1.00 -15.61
C ARG A 132 7.62 -1.41 -14.34
N ASN A 133 7.91 -0.76 -13.22
CA ASN A 133 7.17 -1.00 -11.97
C ASN A 133 5.72 -0.54 -12.12
N VAL A 134 5.49 0.65 -12.66
CA VAL A 134 4.14 1.19 -12.92
C VAL A 134 3.33 0.29 -13.86
N LEU A 135 3.94 -0.21 -14.93
CA LEU A 135 3.28 -1.14 -15.86
C LEU A 135 2.97 -2.49 -15.22
N HIS A 136 3.88 -3.00 -14.40
CA HIS A 136 3.65 -4.23 -13.63
C HIS A 136 2.47 -4.07 -12.66
N ASP A 137 2.44 -3.00 -11.89
CA ASP A 137 1.36 -2.72 -10.96
C ASP A 137 0.03 -2.59 -11.70
N HIS A 138 0.01 -1.90 -12.84
CA HIS A 138 -1.19 -1.76 -13.64
C HIS A 138 -1.78 -3.12 -14.07
N ILE A 139 -0.93 -4.01 -14.58
CA ILE A 139 -1.37 -5.36 -15.02
C ILE A 139 -1.81 -6.20 -13.82
N SER A 140 -1.02 -6.20 -12.74
CA SER A 140 -1.30 -6.96 -11.52
C SER A 140 -2.61 -6.52 -10.88
N TRP A 141 -2.90 -5.21 -10.88
CA TRP A 141 -4.12 -4.69 -10.27
C TRP A 141 -5.37 -4.92 -11.08
N ILE A 142 -5.28 -4.96 -12.41
CA ILE A 142 -6.40 -5.46 -13.22
C ILE A 142 -6.77 -6.89 -12.81
N ALA A 143 -5.77 -7.75 -12.62
CA ALA A 143 -5.99 -9.12 -12.14
C ALA A 143 -6.55 -9.15 -10.70
N VAL A 144 -6.05 -8.29 -9.79
CA VAL A 144 -6.56 -8.16 -8.42
C VAL A 144 -8.03 -7.77 -8.42
N TYR A 145 -8.44 -6.75 -9.19
CA TYR A 145 -9.84 -6.33 -9.26
C TYR A 145 -10.74 -7.42 -9.85
N ALA A 146 -10.32 -8.04 -10.96
CA ALA A 146 -11.08 -9.11 -11.58
C ALA A 146 -11.29 -10.29 -10.62
N LEU A 147 -10.23 -10.70 -9.92
CA LEU A 147 -10.32 -11.80 -8.97
C LEU A 147 -11.08 -11.41 -7.71
N ALA A 148 -10.91 -10.20 -7.19
CA ALA A 148 -11.67 -9.70 -6.05
C ALA A 148 -13.18 -9.70 -6.35
N PHE A 149 -13.56 -9.26 -7.55
CA PHE A 149 -14.94 -9.32 -8.01
C PHE A 149 -15.47 -10.78 -8.03
N VAL A 150 -14.72 -11.70 -8.65
CA VAL A 150 -15.10 -13.13 -8.71
C VAL A 150 -15.23 -13.73 -7.31
N VAL A 151 -14.25 -13.50 -6.43
CA VAL A 151 -14.28 -13.99 -5.04
C VAL A 151 -15.50 -13.44 -4.30
N THR A 152 -15.81 -12.17 -4.49
CA THR A 152 -16.96 -11.52 -3.84
C THR A 152 -18.29 -12.12 -4.33
N VAL A 153 -18.44 -12.31 -5.64
CA VAL A 153 -19.64 -12.94 -6.20
C VAL A 153 -19.79 -14.37 -5.69
N LEU A 154 -18.71 -15.16 -5.68
CA LEU A 154 -18.73 -16.52 -5.15
C LEU A 154 -19.06 -16.55 -3.65
N ALA A 155 -18.55 -15.58 -2.86
CA ALA A 155 -18.84 -15.48 -1.45
C ALA A 155 -20.33 -15.21 -1.19
N ILE A 156 -20.91 -14.25 -1.89
CA ILE A 156 -22.35 -13.94 -1.79
C ILE A 156 -23.21 -15.14 -2.19
N TYR A 157 -22.85 -15.80 -3.30
CA TYR A 157 -23.60 -16.95 -3.81
C TYR A 157 -23.55 -18.16 -2.87
N SER A 158 -22.38 -18.44 -2.29
CA SER A 158 -22.16 -19.65 -1.47
C SER A 158 -22.60 -19.52 -0.03
N SER A 159 -22.55 -18.31 0.55
CA SER A 159 -22.70 -18.11 2.00
C SER A 159 -23.89 -17.22 2.38
N GLY A 160 -24.47 -16.50 1.41
CA GLY A 160 -25.42 -15.44 1.70
C GLY A 160 -24.79 -14.27 2.48
N PHE A 161 -25.64 -13.39 3.01
CA PHE A 161 -25.21 -12.25 3.82
C PHE A 161 -25.43 -12.51 5.30
N SER A 162 -24.43 -12.22 6.11
CA SER A 162 -24.54 -12.11 7.56
C SER A 162 -24.73 -10.65 7.97
N PRO A 163 -25.63 -10.33 8.88
CA PRO A 163 -25.82 -8.95 9.31
C PRO A 163 -24.56 -8.43 10.02
N ILE A 164 -24.13 -7.22 9.64
CA ILE A 164 -23.06 -6.49 10.34
C ILE A 164 -23.69 -5.32 11.09
N SER A 165 -23.15 -5.04 12.28
CA SER A 165 -23.49 -3.83 13.03
C SER A 165 -23.19 -2.59 12.21
N LEU A 166 -24.05 -1.58 12.32
CA LEU A 166 -23.76 -0.26 11.74
C LEU A 166 -22.57 0.42 12.46
N GLY A 167 -22.34 0.11 13.74
CA GLY A 167 -21.25 0.70 14.52
C GLY A 167 -21.43 2.19 14.78
N ALA A 168 -22.68 2.62 15.02
CA ALA A 168 -23.02 4.02 15.25
C ALA A 168 -22.79 4.49 16.70
N ASP A 169 -22.37 3.61 17.59
CA ASP A 169 -22.01 3.97 18.96
C ASP A 169 -20.71 4.80 19.01
N ALA A 170 -20.61 5.66 20.04
CA ALA A 170 -19.51 6.61 20.17
C ALA A 170 -18.13 5.94 20.25
N SER A 171 -18.03 4.74 20.85
CA SER A 171 -16.78 4.02 20.97
C SER A 171 -16.29 3.49 19.61
N SER A 172 -17.17 2.88 18.84
CA SER A 172 -16.89 2.37 17.50
C SER A 172 -16.56 3.51 16.52
N LEU A 173 -17.32 4.60 16.53
CA LEU A 173 -17.06 5.79 15.70
C LEU A 173 -15.69 6.41 16.05
N SER A 174 -15.34 6.50 17.34
CA SER A 174 -14.04 7.00 17.78
C SER A 174 -12.87 6.20 17.17
N VAL A 175 -13.01 4.88 17.09
CA VAL A 175 -11.99 4.02 16.44
C VAL A 175 -11.87 4.38 14.96
N GLY A 176 -12.99 4.53 14.25
CA GLY A 176 -12.98 4.91 12.83
C GLY A 176 -12.34 6.26 12.57
N VAL A 177 -12.73 7.29 13.35
CA VAL A 177 -12.17 8.65 13.25
C VAL A 177 -10.67 8.66 13.54
N ASN A 178 -10.23 8.02 14.63
CA ASN A 178 -8.82 7.93 14.97
C ASN A 178 -7.99 7.27 13.87
N LYS A 179 -8.49 6.17 13.31
CA LYS A 179 -7.82 5.49 12.19
C LYS A 179 -7.78 6.36 10.94
N MET A 180 -8.86 7.07 10.62
CA MET A 180 -8.91 8.03 9.51
C MET A 180 -7.84 9.11 9.67
N LEU A 181 -7.78 9.77 10.83
CA LEU A 181 -6.82 10.85 11.09
C LEU A 181 -5.36 10.36 11.06
N LEU A 182 -5.09 9.16 11.54
CA LEU A 182 -3.75 8.57 11.52
C LEU A 182 -3.27 8.19 10.11
N LEU A 183 -4.20 7.90 9.19
CA LEU A 183 -3.86 7.50 7.83
C LEU A 183 -3.54 8.66 6.91
N VAL A 184 -4.24 9.80 7.07
CA VAL A 184 -4.10 10.96 6.17
C VAL A 184 -2.63 11.39 5.97
N PRO A 185 -1.78 11.55 7.00
CA PRO A 185 -0.38 11.88 6.79
C PRO A 185 0.47 10.70 6.28
N GLY A 186 -0.07 9.48 6.30
CA GLY A 186 0.69 8.26 6.01
C GLY A 186 1.29 8.20 4.61
N ALA A 187 0.67 8.84 3.61
CA ALA A 187 1.16 8.87 2.23
C ALA A 187 2.56 9.49 2.10
N PHE A 188 2.90 10.44 2.97
CA PHE A 188 4.24 11.08 3.01
C PHE A 188 5.35 10.15 3.49
N LEU A 189 5.03 8.97 3.99
CA LEU A 189 6.01 7.97 4.42
C LEU A 189 6.46 7.02 3.31
N TYR A 190 5.90 7.15 2.11
CA TYR A 190 6.23 6.26 1.00
C TYR A 190 7.28 6.90 0.07
N PRO A 191 8.55 6.46 0.10
CA PRO A 191 9.58 6.95 -0.81
C PRO A 191 9.19 6.84 -2.28
N TYR A 192 8.43 5.81 -2.62
CA TYR A 192 7.91 5.60 -3.97
C TYR A 192 7.05 6.76 -4.49
N PHE A 193 6.25 7.37 -3.63
CA PHE A 193 5.41 8.51 -4.02
C PHE A 193 6.24 9.75 -4.35
N PHE A 194 7.34 9.97 -3.66
CA PHE A 194 8.28 11.05 -4.00
C PHE A 194 9.04 10.76 -5.28
N GLU A 195 9.35 9.48 -5.56
CA GLU A 195 9.95 9.07 -6.83
C GLU A 195 9.04 9.37 -8.02
N ILE A 196 7.71 9.25 -7.88
CA ILE A 196 6.76 9.66 -8.92
C ILE A 196 6.85 11.16 -9.20
N LEU A 197 7.01 12.00 -8.16
CA LEU A 197 7.19 13.44 -8.33
C LEU A 197 8.52 13.74 -9.02
N ASP A 198 9.61 13.09 -8.59
CA ASP A 198 10.94 13.28 -9.14
C ASP A 198 10.99 12.90 -10.62
N TYR A 199 10.43 11.76 -10.98
CA TYR A 199 10.33 11.31 -12.36
C TYR A 199 9.59 12.31 -13.26
N ASN A 200 8.53 12.92 -12.73
CA ASN A 200 7.75 13.91 -13.48
C ASN A 200 8.53 15.21 -13.73
N ASP A 201 9.35 15.61 -12.75
CA ASP A 201 10.21 16.80 -12.89
C ASP A 201 11.35 16.55 -13.89
N ASP A 202 11.98 15.38 -13.83
CA ASP A 202 13.08 14.99 -14.71
C ASP A 202 12.65 14.85 -16.19
N ASN A 203 11.35 14.58 -16.42
CA ASN A 203 10.75 14.46 -17.76
C ASN A 203 9.93 15.71 -18.13
N ALA A 204 10.36 16.87 -17.72
CA ALA A 204 9.70 18.16 -18.00
C ALA A 204 9.66 18.55 -19.49
N ASP A 205 10.34 17.78 -20.37
CA ASP A 205 10.27 17.90 -21.84
C ASP A 205 8.86 17.63 -22.43
N GLY A 206 7.92 17.21 -21.59
CA GLY A 206 6.51 17.02 -21.92
C GLY A 206 6.16 15.66 -22.54
N THR A 207 7.14 14.81 -22.86
CA THR A 207 6.86 13.54 -23.57
C THR A 207 6.17 12.51 -22.69
N HIS A 208 6.27 12.63 -21.35
CA HIS A 208 5.69 11.70 -20.37
C HIS A 208 5.19 12.41 -19.10
N LYS A 209 4.75 13.67 -19.23
CA LYS A 209 4.30 14.44 -18.09
C LYS A 209 3.06 13.79 -17.44
N VAL A 210 3.17 13.48 -16.14
CA VAL A 210 2.10 12.94 -15.33
C VAL A 210 1.36 14.09 -14.66
N ASP A 211 0.06 14.15 -14.80
CA ASP A 211 -0.76 14.98 -13.93
C ASP A 211 -0.80 14.33 -12.53
N ILE A 212 0.09 14.80 -11.65
CA ILE A 212 0.28 14.26 -10.30
C ILE A 212 -1.01 14.32 -9.50
N ARG A 213 -1.68 15.47 -9.52
CA ARG A 213 -2.94 15.64 -8.78
C ARG A 213 -3.97 14.61 -9.25
N ARG A 214 -4.18 14.49 -10.55
CA ARG A 214 -5.10 13.51 -11.14
C ARG A 214 -4.69 12.08 -10.83
N ALA A 215 -3.41 11.75 -10.89
CA ALA A 215 -2.90 10.42 -10.59
C ALA A 215 -3.19 10.02 -9.14
N PHE A 216 -2.92 10.90 -8.17
CA PHE A 216 -3.15 10.61 -6.76
C PHE A 216 -4.64 10.61 -6.37
N VAL A 217 -5.44 11.53 -6.90
CA VAL A 217 -6.91 11.52 -6.69
C VAL A 217 -7.51 10.24 -7.23
N ASN A 218 -7.20 9.88 -8.47
CA ASN A 218 -7.70 8.65 -9.06
C ASN A 218 -7.15 7.41 -8.36
N GLY A 219 -5.90 7.42 -7.91
CA GLY A 219 -5.30 6.33 -7.13
C GLY A 219 -6.02 6.12 -5.80
N GLY A 220 -6.36 7.19 -5.09
CA GLY A 220 -7.17 7.12 -3.88
C GLY A 220 -8.57 6.57 -4.12
N ILE A 221 -9.25 7.01 -5.19
CA ILE A 221 -10.57 6.51 -5.57
C ILE A 221 -10.50 5.01 -5.95
N LEU A 222 -9.51 4.62 -6.75
CA LEU A 222 -9.31 3.22 -7.10
C LEU A 222 -9.08 2.37 -5.84
N PHE A 223 -8.26 2.85 -4.91
CA PHE A 223 -8.07 2.15 -3.65
C PHE A 223 -9.36 2.01 -2.85
N ASP A 224 -10.20 3.04 -2.80
CA ASP A 224 -11.49 3.00 -2.10
C ASP A 224 -12.45 1.98 -2.74
N VAL A 225 -12.50 1.93 -4.08
CA VAL A 225 -13.23 0.87 -4.81
C VAL A 225 -12.72 -0.52 -4.44
N TYR A 226 -11.39 -0.69 -4.30
CA TYR A 226 -10.82 -1.94 -3.80
C TYR A 226 -11.31 -2.28 -2.39
N LEU A 227 -11.41 -1.31 -1.48
CA LEU A 227 -11.86 -1.52 -0.11
C LEU A 227 -13.33 -1.93 0.00
N MET A 228 -14.15 -1.74 -1.03
CA MET A 228 -15.51 -2.28 -1.05
C MET A 228 -15.53 -3.82 -1.02
N PHE A 229 -14.52 -4.49 -1.58
CA PHE A 229 -14.44 -5.95 -1.55
C PHE A 229 -14.27 -6.50 -0.12
N PRO A 230 -13.31 -6.06 0.72
CA PRO A 230 -13.27 -6.47 2.12
C PRO A 230 -14.55 -6.14 2.89
N ALA A 231 -15.22 -5.02 2.63
CA ALA A 231 -16.49 -4.70 3.24
C ALA A 231 -17.56 -5.75 2.92
N ILE A 232 -17.71 -6.11 1.66
CA ILE A 232 -18.68 -7.12 1.23
C ILE A 232 -18.26 -8.51 1.74
N LEU A 233 -16.98 -8.84 1.66
CA LEU A 233 -16.46 -10.12 2.16
C LEU A 233 -16.66 -10.28 3.68
N SER A 234 -16.65 -9.19 4.45
CA SER A 234 -16.94 -9.24 5.88
C SER A 234 -18.38 -9.62 6.21
N LEU A 235 -19.31 -9.45 5.24
CA LEU A 235 -20.72 -9.82 5.34
C LEU A 235 -20.98 -11.30 5.00
N THR A 236 -19.96 -12.04 4.60
CA THR A 236 -20.11 -13.43 4.14
C THR A 236 -19.31 -14.40 5.01
N SER A 237 -19.75 -15.65 5.10
CA SER A 237 -18.97 -16.74 5.69
C SER A 237 -18.20 -17.50 4.59
N PHE A 238 -16.98 -17.94 4.90
CA PHE A 238 -16.10 -18.57 3.93
C PHE A 238 -16.17 -20.10 3.98
N GLY A 239 -16.60 -20.73 2.89
CA GLY A 239 -16.46 -22.18 2.68
C GLY A 239 -15.08 -22.57 2.10
N PRO A 240 -14.76 -23.89 2.01
CA PRO A 240 -13.44 -24.38 1.57
C PRO A 240 -13.00 -23.89 0.18
N VAL A 241 -13.92 -23.85 -0.78
CA VAL A 241 -13.62 -23.36 -2.17
C VAL A 241 -13.26 -21.87 -2.13
N LEU A 242 -13.95 -21.13 -1.29
CA LEU A 242 -13.70 -19.70 -1.14
C LEU A 242 -12.36 -19.41 -0.45
N SER A 243 -11.90 -20.31 0.43
CA SER A 243 -10.58 -20.20 1.07
C SER A 243 -9.44 -20.21 0.05
N ILE A 244 -9.51 -21.05 -0.99
CA ILE A 244 -8.51 -21.08 -2.07
C ILE A 244 -8.56 -19.79 -2.88
N ALA A 245 -9.75 -19.33 -3.27
CA ALA A 245 -9.92 -18.10 -4.03
C ALA A 245 -9.43 -16.87 -3.22
N LYS A 246 -9.72 -16.82 -1.93
CA LYS A 246 -9.18 -15.85 -0.98
C LYS A 246 -7.65 -15.90 -0.93
N ALA A 247 -7.06 -17.10 -0.85
CA ALA A 247 -5.61 -17.29 -0.84
C ALA A 247 -4.95 -16.73 -2.10
N VAL A 248 -5.52 -16.98 -3.28
CA VAL A 248 -5.03 -16.44 -4.55
C VAL A 248 -5.14 -14.91 -4.58
N LEU A 249 -6.27 -14.35 -4.17
CA LEU A 249 -6.47 -12.90 -4.11
C LEU A 249 -5.45 -12.21 -3.21
N ILE A 250 -5.28 -12.69 -1.97
CA ILE A 250 -4.34 -12.11 -1.01
C ILE A 250 -2.89 -12.27 -1.50
N THR A 251 -2.59 -13.40 -2.16
CA THR A 251 -1.27 -13.60 -2.76
C THR A 251 -1.00 -12.56 -3.84
N LEU A 252 -1.94 -12.27 -4.74
CA LEU A 252 -1.77 -11.25 -5.77
C LEU A 252 -1.57 -9.85 -5.18
N ILE A 253 -2.33 -9.51 -4.14
CA ILE A 253 -2.19 -8.23 -3.44
C ILE A 253 -0.82 -8.16 -2.75
N ALA A 254 -0.39 -9.22 -2.06
CA ALA A 254 0.89 -9.28 -1.39
C ALA A 254 2.05 -9.16 -2.39
N VAL A 255 1.96 -9.83 -3.52
CA VAL A 255 2.93 -9.78 -4.61
C VAL A 255 3.06 -8.37 -5.16
N SER A 256 1.95 -7.69 -5.42
CA SER A 256 1.95 -6.32 -5.92
C SER A 256 2.52 -5.32 -4.90
N SER A 257 2.04 -5.36 -3.66
CA SER A 257 2.53 -4.46 -2.61
C SER A 257 4.00 -4.71 -2.26
N LEU A 258 4.44 -5.97 -2.26
CA LEU A 258 5.83 -6.35 -2.00
C LEU A 258 6.77 -5.71 -3.03
N SER A 259 6.39 -5.68 -4.30
CA SER A 259 7.20 -5.05 -5.36
C SER A 259 7.42 -3.55 -5.08
N SER A 260 6.39 -2.83 -4.69
CA SER A 260 6.45 -1.40 -4.40
C SER A 260 7.27 -1.09 -3.14
N PHE A 261 7.18 -1.93 -2.09
CA PHE A 261 7.98 -1.73 -0.88
C PHE A 261 9.46 -2.06 -1.11
N GLN A 262 9.76 -3.13 -1.83
CA GLN A 262 11.14 -3.45 -2.21
C GLN A 262 11.74 -2.38 -3.14
N TYR A 263 10.94 -1.84 -4.06
CA TYR A 263 11.35 -0.71 -4.88
C TYR A 263 11.60 0.55 -4.03
N SER A 264 10.76 0.84 -3.04
CA SER A 264 10.94 1.95 -2.10
C SER A 264 12.26 1.84 -1.31
N ILE A 265 12.64 0.64 -0.86
CA ILE A 265 13.94 0.42 -0.23
C ILE A 265 15.07 0.70 -1.23
N TYR A 266 14.93 0.20 -2.45
CA TYR A 266 15.93 0.37 -3.50
C TYR A 266 16.18 1.86 -3.82
N VAL A 267 15.15 2.66 -4.03
CA VAL A 267 15.28 4.09 -4.36
C VAL A 267 15.75 4.93 -3.18
N SER A 268 15.46 4.51 -1.94
CA SER A 268 15.88 5.23 -0.74
C SER A 268 17.39 5.12 -0.48
N PHE A 269 17.99 3.98 -0.77
CA PHE A 269 19.37 3.66 -0.40
C PHE A 269 20.33 3.52 -1.58
N GLY A 270 19.82 3.57 -2.81
CA GLY A 270 20.59 3.33 -4.01
C GLY A 270 20.86 1.83 -4.25
N ARG A 271 21.45 1.53 -5.42
CA ARG A 271 21.53 0.16 -5.95
C ARG A 271 22.21 -0.85 -5.03
N PRO A 272 23.46 -0.66 -4.56
CA PRO A 272 24.13 -1.70 -3.77
C PRO A 272 23.45 -1.89 -2.41
N LEU A 273 23.27 -0.82 -1.66
CA LEU A 273 22.73 -0.87 -0.30
C LEU A 273 21.25 -1.25 -0.29
N GLY A 274 20.46 -0.72 -1.22
CA GLY A 274 19.05 -1.06 -1.35
C GLY A 274 18.79 -2.53 -1.65
N LEU A 275 19.60 -3.16 -2.51
CA LEU A 275 19.51 -4.60 -2.75
C LEU A 275 19.92 -5.42 -1.52
N THR A 276 20.99 -5.01 -0.83
CA THR A 276 21.44 -5.66 0.41
C THR A 276 20.38 -5.59 1.51
N LEU A 277 19.75 -4.42 1.70
CA LEU A 277 18.67 -4.24 2.68
C LEU A 277 17.41 -5.03 2.33
N ASN A 278 17.07 -5.16 1.04
CA ASN A 278 15.99 -6.03 0.60
C ASN A 278 16.30 -7.50 0.93
N ALA A 279 17.49 -7.99 0.63
CA ALA A 279 17.92 -9.35 0.96
C ALA A 279 17.94 -9.58 2.48
N ALA A 280 18.47 -8.64 3.25
CA ALA A 280 18.47 -8.68 4.72
C ALA A 280 17.03 -8.69 5.29
N SER A 281 16.11 -7.94 4.71
CA SER A 281 14.70 -7.95 5.12
C SER A 281 14.09 -9.34 5.00
N ILE A 282 14.35 -10.06 3.91
CA ILE A 282 13.86 -11.43 3.72
C ILE A 282 14.53 -12.39 4.72
N ALA A 283 15.84 -12.29 4.89
CA ALA A 283 16.58 -13.15 5.80
C ALA A 283 16.18 -12.98 7.28
N LEU A 284 15.86 -11.76 7.70
CA LEU A 284 15.46 -11.43 9.06
C LEU A 284 13.97 -11.71 9.35
N TRP A 285 13.16 -11.91 8.32
CA TRP A 285 11.71 -12.11 8.48
C TRP A 285 11.32 -13.20 9.49
N PRO A 286 11.88 -14.44 9.47
CA PRO A 286 11.52 -15.48 10.44
C PRO A 286 11.82 -15.07 11.89
N MET A 287 12.95 -14.41 12.12
CA MET A 287 13.35 -13.92 13.45
C MET A 287 12.39 -12.83 13.95
N VAL A 288 12.08 -11.87 13.08
CA VAL A 288 11.17 -10.76 13.39
C VAL A 288 9.78 -11.29 13.72
N MET A 289 9.30 -12.30 13.01
CA MET A 289 8.00 -12.93 13.29
C MET A 289 7.98 -13.69 14.61
N ALA A 290 9.09 -14.36 14.97
CA ALA A 290 9.23 -15.05 16.25
C ALA A 290 9.27 -14.09 17.45
N MET A 291 9.72 -12.86 17.28
CA MET A 291 9.78 -11.82 18.30
C MET A 291 8.44 -11.10 18.57
N GLY A 292 7.36 -11.48 17.89
CA GLY A 292 6.06 -10.88 18.10
C GLY A 292 5.90 -9.44 17.59
N VAL A 293 6.28 -9.21 16.35
CA VAL A 293 6.37 -7.89 15.68
C VAL A 293 5.10 -7.04 15.71
N MET A 294 3.94 -7.59 16.00
CA MET A 294 2.69 -6.82 16.01
C MET A 294 2.70 -5.68 17.05
N GLY A 295 3.32 -5.88 18.21
CA GLY A 295 3.49 -4.82 19.21
C GLY A 295 4.46 -3.72 18.72
N VAL A 296 5.56 -4.12 18.10
CA VAL A 296 6.53 -3.20 17.48
C VAL A 296 5.89 -2.46 16.32
N TRP A 297 5.04 -3.12 15.55
CA TRP A 297 4.28 -2.51 14.45
C TRP A 297 3.36 -1.39 14.92
N THR A 298 2.63 -1.60 16.00
CA THR A 298 1.73 -0.57 16.56
C THR A 298 2.54 0.64 17.02
N LEU A 299 3.64 0.42 17.74
CA LEU A 299 4.54 1.50 18.18
C LEU A 299 5.15 2.25 16.99
N MET A 300 5.62 1.52 15.97
CA MET A 300 6.16 2.11 14.75
C MET A 300 5.10 2.89 13.98
N GLY A 301 3.84 2.45 13.99
CA GLY A 301 2.72 3.19 13.40
C GLY A 301 2.54 4.57 14.03
N VAL A 302 2.61 4.64 15.35
CA VAL A 302 2.52 5.91 16.11
C VAL A 302 3.73 6.80 15.80
N ILE A 303 4.95 6.27 15.88
CA ILE A 303 6.19 7.01 15.59
C ILE A 303 6.17 7.59 14.16
N ARG A 304 5.70 6.83 13.18
CA ARG A 304 5.55 7.30 11.78
C ARG A 304 4.70 8.56 11.69
N VAL A 305 3.55 8.57 12.36
CA VAL A 305 2.65 9.74 12.34
C VAL A 305 3.36 10.97 12.89
N TYR A 306 4.06 10.84 14.01
CA TYR A 306 4.80 11.97 14.58
C TYR A 306 5.92 12.47 13.67
N ILE A 307 6.66 11.56 13.02
CA ILE A 307 7.71 11.93 12.06
C ILE A 307 7.11 12.71 10.88
N VAL A 308 5.99 12.24 10.34
CA VAL A 308 5.34 12.94 9.22
C VAL A 308 4.80 14.29 9.64
N LEU A 309 4.10 14.36 10.76
CA LEU A 309 3.58 15.62 11.28
C LEU A 309 4.69 16.62 11.54
N ALA A 310 5.79 16.19 12.14
CA ALA A 310 6.97 17.03 12.34
C ALA A 310 7.57 17.53 11.01
N GLY A 311 7.70 16.65 10.02
CA GLY A 311 8.18 17.00 8.69
C GLY A 311 7.27 17.98 7.97
N ILE A 312 5.95 17.77 8.00
CA ILE A 312 4.97 18.68 7.41
C ILE A 312 5.01 20.05 8.13
N THR A 313 5.03 20.05 9.46
CA THR A 313 5.11 21.29 10.25
C THR A 313 6.38 22.07 9.94
N ALA A 314 7.52 21.38 9.87
CA ALA A 314 8.79 22.00 9.52
C ALA A 314 8.76 22.60 8.10
N ALA A 315 8.20 21.88 7.13
CA ALA A 315 8.08 22.37 5.75
C ALA A 315 7.16 23.58 5.62
N ILE A 316 6.01 23.57 6.32
CA ILE A 316 5.07 24.71 6.35
C ILE A 316 5.73 25.92 7.04
N ALA A 317 6.36 25.72 8.19
CA ALA A 317 7.05 26.80 8.91
C ALA A 317 8.16 27.42 8.05
N TRP A 318 8.95 26.61 7.36
CA TRP A 318 9.97 27.09 6.44
C TRP A 318 9.39 27.87 5.28
N HIS A 319 8.33 27.34 4.66
CA HIS A 319 7.63 28.04 3.56
C HIS A 319 7.11 29.42 3.99
N LEU A 320 6.51 29.51 5.18
CA LEU A 320 6.02 30.76 5.75
C LEU A 320 7.14 31.73 6.16
N TYR A 321 8.31 31.20 6.56
CA TYR A 321 9.46 32.03 6.92
C TYR A 321 10.11 32.68 5.70
N GLU A 322 10.28 31.95 4.59
CA GLU A 322 10.87 32.49 3.35
C GLU A 322 9.90 33.37 2.55
N GLY A 323 8.59 33.23 2.77
CA GLY A 323 7.57 34.09 2.13
C GLY A 323 7.39 35.46 2.80
N ARG A 324 8.18 35.76 3.84
CA ARG A 324 8.29 37.08 4.49
C ARG A 324 9.50 37.83 4.02
#